data_b5a40b726394142a0a7f9460b47bab0e
#
_entry.id   b5a40b726394142a0a7f9460b47bab0e
#
_cell.length_a   1.000
_cell.length_b   1.000
_cell.length_c   1.000
_cell.angle_alpha   90.00
_cell.angle_beta   90.00
_cell.angle_gamma   90.00
#
_symmetry.space_group_name_H-M   'P 1'
#
loop_
_entity.id
_entity.type
_entity.pdbx_description
1 polymer ?
#
loop_
_entity_poly.entity_id
_entity_poly.type
_entity_poly.pdbx_seq_one_letter_code
_entity_poly.pdbx_strand_id
1 'polypeptide(L)'
;IYSVNSITIELPARLVKNGFIQTLSEFMPPAHQHKAELNFKIYDSELDKSVRLRSRRKPTITEELIDFLSENDEVSFKINE
;
A
#
# COMPACT_ATOMS: atom_id res chain seq x y z
N ILE A 1 18.97 5.91 2.44
CA ILE A 1 18.60 5.07 1.31
C ILE A 1 17.97 3.81 1.85
N TYR A 2 16.75 3.57 1.44
CA TYR A 2 15.99 2.44 1.93
C TYR A 2 16.18 1.24 1.05
N SER A 3 16.60 0.13 1.63
CA SER A 3 16.57 -1.16 0.97
C SER A 3 15.21 -1.80 1.25
N VAL A 4 14.18 -1.28 0.61
CA VAL A 4 12.82 -1.79 0.80
C VAL A 4 12.55 -2.89 -0.22
N ASN A 5 12.36 -4.11 0.25
CA ASN A 5 12.05 -5.26 -0.59
C ASN A 5 10.55 -5.52 -0.71
N SER A 6 9.79 -5.14 0.30
CA SER A 6 8.35 -5.30 0.30
C SER A 6 7.68 -4.27 1.18
N ILE A 7 6.44 -3.99 0.87
CA ILE A 7 5.58 -3.15 1.71
C ILE A 7 4.20 -3.78 1.77
N THR A 8 3.62 -3.84 2.96
CA THR A 8 2.26 -4.30 3.18
C THR A 8 1.45 -3.13 3.71
N ILE A 9 0.40 -2.78 2.99
CA ILE A 9 -0.48 -1.66 3.34
C ILE A 9 -1.78 -2.22 3.90
N GLU A 10 -2.11 -1.83 5.13
CA GLU A 10 -3.36 -2.24 5.78
C GLU A 10 -4.34 -1.08 5.74
N LEU A 11 -5.54 -1.34 5.22
CA LEU A 11 -6.56 -0.32 5.08
C LEU A 11 -7.96 -0.92 5.17
N PRO A 12 -8.95 -0.10 5.60
CA PRO A 12 -10.33 -0.57 5.63
C PRO A 12 -10.94 -0.65 4.23
N ALA A 13 -11.88 -1.58 4.05
CA ALA A 13 -12.52 -1.81 2.76
C ALA A 13 -13.21 -0.57 2.20
N ARG A 14 -13.77 0.30 3.05
CA ARG A 14 -14.45 1.50 2.56
C ARG A 14 -13.53 2.47 1.82
N LEU A 15 -12.25 2.51 2.18
CA LEU A 15 -11.28 3.35 1.46
C LEU A 15 -11.04 2.82 0.04
N VAL A 16 -11.05 1.50 -0.12
CA VAL A 16 -10.92 0.90 -1.45
C VAL A 16 -12.11 1.31 -2.32
N LYS A 17 -13.31 1.29 -1.76
CA LYS A 17 -14.52 1.71 -2.48
C LYS A 17 -14.50 3.19 -2.85
N ASN A 18 -13.82 4.01 -2.08
CA ASN A 18 -13.73 5.46 -2.30
C ASN A 18 -12.58 5.88 -3.22
N GLY A 19 -11.92 4.91 -3.86
CA GLY A 19 -10.89 5.22 -4.84
C GLY A 19 -9.50 5.45 -4.25
N PHE A 20 -9.26 5.04 -3.02
CA PHE A 20 -7.97 5.20 -2.37
C PHE A 20 -6.83 4.56 -3.17
N ILE A 21 -7.06 3.37 -3.75
CA ILE A 21 -6.05 2.66 -4.52
C ILE A 21 -5.64 3.46 -5.76
N GLN A 22 -6.58 4.12 -6.42
CA GLN A 22 -6.29 4.96 -7.58
C GLN A 22 -5.42 6.15 -7.18
N THR A 23 -5.76 6.81 -6.08
CA THR A 23 -4.95 7.91 -5.54
C THR A 23 -3.56 7.42 -5.16
N LEU A 24 -3.50 6.28 -4.49
CA LEU A 24 -2.24 5.68 -4.08
C LEU A 24 -1.33 5.40 -5.29
N SER A 25 -1.90 4.93 -6.39
CA SER A 25 -1.13 4.59 -7.58
C SER A 25 -0.42 5.80 -8.21
N GLU A 26 -0.91 7.01 -7.95
CA GLU A 26 -0.25 8.23 -8.43
C GLU A 26 1.11 8.46 -7.75
N PHE A 27 1.29 7.88 -6.56
CA PHE A 27 2.55 7.96 -5.82
C PHE A 27 3.49 6.79 -6.11
N MET A 28 3.10 5.92 -7.04
CA MET A 28 3.85 4.72 -7.38
C MET A 28 4.17 4.67 -8.88
N PRO A 29 5.14 5.48 -9.33
CA PRO A 29 5.53 5.45 -10.74
C PRO A 29 6.12 4.08 -11.09
N PRO A 30 6.12 3.70 -12.37
CA PRO A 30 6.75 2.46 -12.80
C PRO A 30 8.20 2.40 -12.36
N ALA A 31 8.59 1.29 -11.74
CA ALA A 31 9.94 1.11 -11.25
C ALA A 31 10.79 0.41 -12.29
N HIS A 32 11.96 0.95 -12.57
CA HIS A 32 12.97 0.32 -13.42
C HIS A 32 14.03 -0.39 -12.59
N GLN A 33 14.26 0.11 -11.36
CA GLN A 33 15.22 -0.44 -10.42
C GLN A 33 14.58 -0.42 -9.01
N HIS A 34 15.12 -1.25 -8.12
CA HIS A 34 14.68 -1.30 -6.73
C HIS A 34 13.17 -1.55 -6.57
N LYS A 35 12.68 -2.53 -7.34
CA LYS A 35 11.27 -2.91 -7.29
C LYS A 35 10.95 -3.56 -5.95
N ALA A 36 9.88 -3.10 -5.32
CA ALA A 36 9.39 -3.67 -4.07
C ALA A 36 8.13 -4.46 -4.32
N GLU A 37 7.93 -5.53 -3.56
CA GLU A 37 6.69 -6.28 -3.57
C GLU A 37 5.63 -5.47 -2.83
N LEU A 38 4.46 -5.30 -3.45
CA LEU A 38 3.36 -4.53 -2.90
C LEU A 38 2.22 -5.46 -2.50
N ASN A 39 1.91 -5.48 -1.21
CA ASN A 39 0.83 -6.29 -0.66
C ASN A 39 -0.20 -5.40 0.02
N PHE A 40 -1.46 -5.81 -0.03
CA PHE A 40 -2.54 -5.13 0.67
C PHE A 40 -3.19 -6.09 1.65
N LYS A 41 -3.53 -5.56 2.82
CA LYS A 41 -4.39 -6.25 3.77
C LYS A 41 -5.62 -5.38 3.94
N ILE A 42 -6.72 -5.80 3.35
CA ILE A 42 -7.97 -5.06 3.34
C ILE A 42 -8.90 -5.69 4.37
N TYR A 43 -9.36 -4.87 5.29
CA TYR A 43 -10.20 -5.37 6.36
C TYR A 43 -11.58 -4.75 6.29
N ASP A 44 -12.61 -5.60 6.45
CA ASP A 44 -14.00 -5.19 6.42
C ASP A 44 -14.59 -5.38 7.82
N SER A 45 -14.87 -4.26 8.50
CA SER A 45 -15.38 -4.29 9.85
C SER A 45 -16.82 -4.81 9.95
N GLU A 46 -17.60 -4.66 8.89
CA GLU A 46 -18.98 -5.16 8.88
C GLU A 46 -19.02 -6.68 8.82
N LEU A 47 -18.09 -7.26 8.06
CA LEU A 47 -18.00 -8.71 7.90
C LEU A 47 -17.01 -9.36 8.87
N ASP A 48 -16.25 -8.54 9.60
CA ASP A 48 -15.17 -8.99 10.48
C ASP A 48 -14.20 -9.93 9.75
N LYS A 49 -13.82 -9.54 8.54
CA LYS A 49 -12.94 -10.34 7.69
C LYS A 49 -11.84 -9.49 7.09
N SER A 50 -10.70 -10.12 6.87
CA SER A 50 -9.56 -9.52 6.18
C SER A 50 -9.22 -10.31 4.93
N VAL A 51 -8.82 -9.60 3.89
CA VAL A 51 -8.37 -10.20 2.63
C VAL A 51 -6.97 -9.69 2.35
N ARG A 52 -6.07 -10.60 2.01
CA ARG A 52 -4.73 -10.25 1.57
C ARG A 52 -4.64 -10.33 0.06
N LEU A 53 -4.12 -9.27 -0.54
CA LEU A 53 -3.93 -9.19 -1.99
C LEU A 53 -2.48 -8.84 -2.27
N ARG A 54 -1.92 -9.49 -3.29
CA ARG A 54 -0.60 -9.14 -3.80
C ARG A 54 -0.77 -8.41 -5.12
N SER A 55 -0.18 -7.24 -5.23
CA SER A 55 -0.20 -6.49 -6.48
C SER A 55 0.73 -7.13 -7.50
N ARG A 56 0.32 -7.13 -8.76
CA ARG A 56 1.22 -7.49 -9.87
C ARG A 56 2.23 -6.39 -10.13
N ARG A 57 1.90 -5.18 -9.72
CA ARG A 57 2.74 -4.01 -9.87
C ARG A 57 3.79 -4.00 -8.76
N LYS A 58 5.03 -3.77 -9.13
CA LYS A 58 6.14 -3.69 -8.17
C LYS A 58 6.74 -2.29 -8.25
N PRO A 59 6.26 -1.36 -7.42
CA PRO A 59 6.75 0.01 -7.46
C PRO A 59 8.09 0.18 -6.76
N THR A 60 8.74 1.32 -7.02
CA THR A 60 9.79 1.81 -6.14
C THR A 60 9.12 2.53 -4.97
N ILE A 61 9.57 2.26 -3.76
CA ILE A 61 9.01 2.93 -2.59
C ILE A 61 9.74 4.27 -2.41
N THR A 62 8.97 5.35 -2.49
CA THR A 62 9.47 6.71 -2.40
C THR A 62 9.09 7.35 -1.08
N GLU A 63 9.77 8.46 -0.72
CA GLU A 63 9.38 9.22 0.46
C GLU A 63 7.98 9.81 0.33
N GLU A 64 7.60 10.22 -0.88
CA GLU A 64 6.26 10.75 -1.13
C GLU A 64 5.19 9.72 -0.82
N LEU A 65 5.43 8.46 -1.18
CA LEU A 65 4.50 7.38 -0.87
C LEU A 65 4.39 7.18 0.64
N ILE A 66 5.52 7.14 1.34
CA ILE A 66 5.53 6.95 2.79
C ILE A 66 4.84 8.12 3.49
N ASP A 67 5.10 9.35 3.05
CA ASP A 67 4.44 10.54 3.61
C ASP A 67 2.94 10.49 3.39
N PHE A 68 2.50 10.10 2.21
CA PHE A 68 1.08 9.96 1.89
C PHE A 68 0.41 8.93 2.80
N LEU A 69 1.04 7.78 2.99
CA LEU A 69 0.50 6.74 3.87
C LEU A 69 0.48 7.19 5.33
N SER A 70 1.50 7.91 5.76
CA SER A 70 1.61 8.38 7.15
C SER A 70 0.60 9.46 7.49
N GLU A 71 0.16 10.24 6.50
CA GLU A 71 -0.83 11.30 6.69
C GLU A 71 -2.24 10.75 6.83
N ASN A 72 -2.48 9.50 6.46
CA ASN A 72 -3.81 8.91 6.53
C ASN A 72 -3.92 8.03 7.78
N ASP A 73 -4.67 8.50 8.78
CA ASP A 73 -4.79 7.82 10.08
C ASP A 73 -5.45 6.45 9.98
N GLU A 74 -6.22 6.20 8.94
CA GLU A 74 -6.93 4.94 8.77
C GLU A 74 -6.10 3.87 8.09
N VAL A 75 -4.93 4.24 7.60
CA VAL A 75 -4.04 3.36 6.86
C VAL A 75 -2.78 3.13 7.68
N SER A 76 -2.33 1.90 7.73
CA SER A 76 -1.03 1.56 8.30
C SER A 76 -0.23 0.77 7.28
N PHE A 77 1.07 0.69 7.48
CA PHE A 77 1.93 -0.06 6.58
C PHE A 77 3.11 -0.64 7.33
N LYS A 78 3.64 -1.72 6.76
CA LYS A 78 4.82 -2.39 7.28
C LYS A 78 5.79 -2.60 6.13
N ILE A 79 7.06 -2.36 6.39
CA ILE A 79 8.13 -2.47 5.41
C ILE A 79 8.94 -3.73 5.68
N ASN A 80 9.27 -4.45 4.61
CA ASN A 80 10.10 -5.65 4.66
C ASN A 80 9.55 -6.79 5.54
N GLU A 81 8.26 -6.99 5.47
CA GLU A 81 7.62 -8.14 6.13
C GLU A 81 7.06 -9.13 5.14
#